data_464b353e1e229fbc0195ea759f86d877
#
_entry.id   464b353e1e229fbc0195ea759f86d877
#
_cell.length_a   1.000
_cell.length_b   1.000
_cell.length_c   1.000
_cell.angle_alpha   90.00
_cell.angle_beta   90.00
_cell.angle_gamma   90.00
#
_symmetry.space_group_name_H-M   'P 1'
#
loop_
_entity.id
_entity.type
_entity.pdbx_description
1 polymer ?
#
loop_
_entity_poly.entity_id
_entity_poly.type
_entity_poly.pdbx_seq_one_letter_code
_entity_poly.pdbx_strand_id
1 'polypeptide(L)'
;MISDEIFEQTGISSFLTDCATSQLVDSLNWRIQNGIDKILAKPIIPADLYRAVRDSQLVGMSGYSKEGLPIIAVGVGLSTYDKASIHYYIQSHIQMNEYRDRVILPSATKQYGRHISTCVKILDMTGLKLSALNQIKLLTAISTIDDLNYPEKTDTYYIVNVPYIFSACWKVVRPLLQERTRKKVQVLAGSGRDELLKIMDYSSLPHFCKREGSGSSRHSRNGTNDDCFSLDHAFHQQLYSYVKHQAELMEPTTPIKQGSFHVDFPEPNPADAKIAETLQSEFQRLGIQNGLSNSPDNVNISID
;
A
#
# COMPACT_ATOMS: atom_id res chain seq x y z
N MET A 1 -39.88 -18.39 21.18
CA MET A 1 -39.21 -18.43 19.83
C MET A 1 -38.92 -17.05 19.23
N ILE A 2 -39.75 -16.03 19.36
CA ILE A 2 -39.43 -14.65 18.84
C ILE A 2 -38.52 -13.87 19.78
N SER A 3 -38.45 -14.21 21.07
CA SER A 3 -37.61 -13.53 22.07
C SER A 3 -36.12 -13.89 21.97
N ASP A 4 -35.79 -15.12 21.53
CA ASP A 4 -34.40 -15.59 21.52
C ASP A 4 -33.62 -15.05 20.33
N GLU A 5 -34.24 -14.90 19.15
CA GLU A 5 -33.62 -14.28 17.98
C GLU A 5 -33.36 -12.76 18.17
N ILE A 6 -34.23 -12.06 18.91
CA ILE A 6 -33.99 -10.63 19.22
C ILE A 6 -32.86 -10.48 20.23
N PHE A 7 -32.72 -11.41 21.18
CA PHE A 7 -31.63 -11.38 22.17
C PHE A 7 -30.27 -11.69 21.52
N GLU A 8 -30.19 -12.64 20.58
CA GLU A 8 -28.96 -12.91 19.83
C GLU A 8 -28.58 -11.72 18.92
N GLN A 9 -29.53 -11.11 18.20
CA GLN A 9 -29.25 -9.93 17.37
C GLN A 9 -28.80 -8.70 18.19
N THR A 10 -29.39 -8.46 19.37
CA THR A 10 -28.95 -7.36 20.24
C THR A 10 -27.60 -7.62 20.87
N GLY A 11 -27.31 -8.86 21.26
CA GLY A 11 -25.99 -9.25 21.80
C GLY A 11 -24.86 -9.12 20.77
N ILE A 12 -25.06 -9.55 19.53
CA ILE A 12 -24.12 -9.41 18.43
C ILE A 12 -23.93 -7.93 18.07
N SER A 13 -24.98 -7.14 18.02
CA SER A 13 -24.90 -5.70 17.74
C SER A 13 -24.11 -4.94 18.81
N SER A 14 -24.36 -5.24 20.11
CA SER A 14 -23.61 -4.66 21.23
C SER A 14 -22.12 -5.05 21.14
N PHE A 15 -21.81 -6.32 20.93
CA PHE A 15 -20.44 -6.81 20.83
C PHE A 15 -19.68 -6.17 19.66
N LEU A 16 -20.31 -6.03 18.48
CA LEU A 16 -19.71 -5.37 17.31
C LEU A 16 -19.48 -3.87 17.57
N THR A 17 -20.40 -3.21 18.30
CA THR A 17 -20.26 -1.81 18.69
C THR A 17 -19.11 -1.65 19.67
N ASP A 18 -18.99 -2.52 20.66
CA ASP A 18 -17.92 -2.49 21.65
C ASP A 18 -16.54 -2.73 21.01
N CYS A 19 -16.42 -3.69 20.09
CA CYS A 19 -15.19 -3.92 19.35
C CYS A 19 -14.80 -2.72 18.47
N ALA A 20 -15.75 -2.12 17.74
CA ALA A 20 -15.49 -0.94 16.91
C ALA A 20 -15.11 0.27 17.77
N THR A 21 -15.73 0.44 18.94
CA THR A 21 -15.42 1.51 19.90
C THR A 21 -14.02 1.33 20.46
N SER A 22 -13.64 0.10 20.87
CA SER A 22 -12.28 -0.20 21.34
C SER A 22 -11.24 0.11 20.29
N GLN A 23 -11.42 -0.36 19.05
CA GLN A 23 -10.48 -0.08 17.94
C GLN A 23 -10.36 1.43 17.68
N LEU A 24 -11.45 2.17 17.75
CA LEU A 24 -11.41 3.63 17.59
C LEU A 24 -10.61 4.30 18.69
N VAL A 25 -10.84 3.91 19.96
CA VAL A 25 -10.10 4.45 21.12
C VAL A 25 -8.61 4.13 21.00
N ASP A 26 -8.25 2.91 20.63
CA ASP A 26 -6.86 2.49 20.45
C ASP A 26 -6.18 3.28 19.34
N SER A 27 -6.86 3.48 18.21
CA SER A 27 -6.36 4.30 17.09
C SER A 27 -6.18 5.77 17.50
N LEU A 28 -7.13 6.36 18.25
CA LEU A 28 -7.00 7.73 18.75
C LEU A 28 -5.84 7.88 19.74
N ASN A 29 -5.67 6.93 20.64
CA ASN A 29 -4.54 6.90 21.57
C ASN A 29 -3.21 6.79 20.81
N TRP A 30 -3.11 5.91 19.84
CA TRP A 30 -1.94 5.78 18.98
C TRP A 30 -1.63 7.09 18.25
N ARG A 31 -2.64 7.77 17.71
CA ARG A 31 -2.47 9.08 17.05
C ARG A 31 -1.88 10.12 18.00
N ILE A 32 -2.40 10.20 19.23
CA ILE A 32 -1.93 11.14 20.25
C ILE A 32 -0.49 10.83 20.66
N GLN A 33 -0.21 9.57 21.03
CA GLN A 33 1.10 9.12 21.49
C GLN A 33 2.20 9.34 20.44
N ASN A 34 1.88 9.10 19.18
CA ASN A 34 2.83 9.23 18.07
C ASN A 34 2.76 10.61 17.38
N GLY A 35 1.93 11.54 17.84
CA GLY A 35 1.82 12.88 17.27
C GLY A 35 1.44 12.89 15.78
N ILE A 36 0.60 11.94 15.36
CA ILE A 36 0.24 11.71 13.95
C ILE A 36 -0.41 12.94 13.31
N ASP A 37 -1.16 13.72 14.09
CA ASP A 37 -1.83 14.92 13.59
C ASP A 37 -0.86 16.00 13.09
N LYS A 38 0.39 15.94 13.55
CA LYS A 38 1.47 16.84 13.13
C LYS A 38 2.44 16.21 12.12
N ILE A 39 2.21 14.97 11.67
CA ILE A 39 3.17 14.25 10.83
C ILE A 39 3.39 14.89 9.47
N LEU A 40 2.36 15.56 8.93
CA LEU A 40 2.46 16.31 7.68
C LEU A 40 3.27 17.61 7.81
N ALA A 41 3.59 18.03 9.04
CA ALA A 41 4.50 19.15 9.32
C ALA A 41 5.90 18.67 9.73
N LYS A 42 6.23 17.39 9.57
CA LYS A 42 7.53 16.79 9.89
C LYS A 42 8.20 16.25 8.62
N PRO A 43 8.87 17.11 7.82
CA PRO A 43 9.56 16.65 6.61
C PRO A 43 10.66 15.65 6.95
N ILE A 44 10.89 14.70 6.06
CA ILE A 44 12.08 13.84 6.09
C ILE A 44 13.23 14.69 5.57
N ILE A 45 14.24 14.91 6.42
CA ILE A 45 15.41 15.75 6.12
C ILE A 45 16.69 14.97 6.39
N PRO A 46 17.79 15.25 5.63
CA PRO A 46 17.88 16.18 4.50
C PRO A 46 17.10 15.71 3.25
N ALA A 47 16.97 16.57 2.25
CA ALA A 47 16.26 16.27 1.00
C ALA A 47 16.76 14.99 0.31
N ASP A 48 18.07 14.70 0.39
CA ASP A 48 18.63 13.48 -0.19
C ASP A 48 18.13 12.22 0.51
N LEU A 49 17.89 12.27 1.83
CA LEU A 49 17.27 11.17 2.57
C LEU A 49 15.81 10.98 2.14
N TYR A 50 15.05 12.07 2.00
CA TYR A 50 13.68 12.00 1.46
C TYR A 50 13.67 11.33 0.09
N ARG A 51 14.60 11.75 -0.81
CA ARG A 51 14.74 11.17 -2.15
C ARG A 51 15.08 9.67 -2.07
N ALA A 52 16.05 9.29 -1.24
CA ALA A 52 16.45 7.90 -1.06
C ALA A 52 15.29 7.01 -0.57
N VAL A 53 14.49 7.50 0.39
CA VAL A 53 13.30 6.81 0.86
C VAL A 53 12.30 6.60 -0.28
N ARG A 54 11.99 7.65 -1.05
CA ARG A 54 10.99 7.60 -2.12
C ARG A 54 11.43 6.74 -3.31
N ASP A 55 12.71 6.78 -3.67
CA ASP A 55 13.28 5.99 -4.78
C ASP A 55 13.34 4.48 -4.46
N SER A 56 13.29 4.10 -3.19
CA SER A 56 13.30 2.71 -2.75
C SER A 56 11.97 2.20 -2.19
N GLN A 57 11.00 3.09 -1.98
CA GLN A 57 9.60 2.80 -1.65
C GLN A 57 8.70 3.30 -2.79
N LEU A 58 8.50 2.47 -3.80
CA LEU A 58 7.79 2.86 -5.02
C LEU A 58 6.28 2.92 -4.78
N VAL A 59 5.79 4.08 -4.40
CA VAL A 59 4.36 4.37 -4.24
C VAL A 59 4.06 5.72 -4.87
N GLY A 60 3.02 5.81 -5.67
CA GLY A 60 2.58 7.04 -6.32
C GLY A 60 1.09 7.05 -6.59
N MET A 61 0.58 8.17 -7.08
CA MET A 61 -0.80 8.30 -7.53
C MET A 61 -0.80 8.57 -9.04
N SER A 62 -1.50 7.74 -9.81
CA SER A 62 -1.53 7.86 -11.27
C SER A 62 -2.71 8.66 -11.80
N GLY A 63 -3.75 8.89 -11.00
CA GLY A 63 -4.94 9.64 -11.40
C GLY A 63 -6.19 9.19 -10.62
N TYR A 64 -7.33 9.22 -11.31
CA TYR A 64 -8.63 8.86 -10.73
C TYR A 64 -9.36 7.84 -11.60
N SER A 65 -10.18 7.01 -10.98
CA SER A 65 -11.13 6.17 -11.69
C SER A 65 -12.24 7.01 -12.32
N LYS A 66 -13.03 6.43 -13.22
CA LYS A 66 -14.21 7.07 -13.81
C LYS A 66 -15.23 7.52 -12.75
N GLU A 67 -15.22 6.85 -11.62
CA GLU A 67 -16.04 7.18 -10.46
C GLU A 67 -15.37 8.17 -9.49
N GLY A 68 -14.16 8.62 -9.76
CA GLY A 68 -13.44 9.59 -8.95
C GLY A 68 -12.62 9.01 -7.79
N LEU A 69 -12.50 7.68 -7.69
CA LEU A 69 -11.63 7.05 -6.70
C LEU A 69 -10.16 7.32 -7.05
N PRO A 70 -9.32 7.82 -6.13
CA PRO A 70 -7.89 7.96 -6.38
C PRO A 70 -7.24 6.60 -6.69
N ILE A 71 -6.33 6.56 -7.66
CA ILE A 71 -5.62 5.37 -8.08
C ILE A 71 -4.20 5.43 -7.51
N ILE A 72 -3.93 4.61 -6.51
CA ILE A 72 -2.63 4.49 -5.87
C ILE A 72 -1.88 3.31 -6.50
N ALA A 73 -0.75 3.60 -7.10
CA ALA A 73 0.16 2.63 -7.69
C ALA A 73 1.26 2.24 -6.70
N VAL A 74 1.55 0.95 -6.56
CA VAL A 74 2.57 0.42 -5.66
C VAL A 74 3.47 -0.55 -6.41
N GLY A 75 4.75 -0.24 -6.54
CA GLY A 75 5.77 -1.08 -7.16
C GLY A 75 6.32 -2.11 -6.17
N VAL A 76 5.56 -3.18 -5.90
CA VAL A 76 5.92 -4.19 -4.89
C VAL A 76 7.19 -4.93 -5.26
N GLY A 77 7.31 -5.38 -6.51
CA GLY A 77 8.44 -6.20 -6.93
C GLY A 77 9.77 -5.47 -7.07
N LEU A 78 9.75 -4.14 -7.23
CA LEU A 78 10.93 -3.31 -7.42
C LEU A 78 11.26 -2.42 -6.21
N SER A 79 10.40 -2.33 -5.21
CA SER A 79 10.70 -1.64 -3.95
C SER A 79 11.76 -2.41 -3.17
N THR A 80 12.84 -1.73 -2.77
CA THR A 80 13.99 -2.35 -2.11
C THR A 80 14.05 -2.06 -0.61
N TYR A 81 13.51 -0.92 -0.17
CA TYR A 81 13.50 -0.47 1.24
C TYR A 81 14.87 -0.55 1.93
N ASP A 82 15.95 -0.33 1.17
CA ASP A 82 17.34 -0.53 1.59
C ASP A 82 18.16 0.76 1.71
N LYS A 83 17.53 1.93 1.54
CA LYS A 83 18.20 3.25 1.49
C LYS A 83 18.09 4.06 2.78
N ALA A 84 17.23 3.62 3.72
CA ALA A 84 17.00 4.32 4.98
C ALA A 84 16.61 3.32 6.10
N SER A 85 16.54 3.82 7.34
CA SER A 85 16.00 3.00 8.43
C SER A 85 14.50 2.78 8.26
N ILE A 86 13.98 1.70 8.87
CA ILE A 86 12.58 1.33 8.86
C ILE A 86 11.65 2.48 9.29
N HIS A 87 12.10 3.31 10.23
CA HIS A 87 11.32 4.44 10.75
C HIS A 87 11.01 5.49 9.68
N TYR A 88 11.93 5.76 8.75
CA TYR A 88 11.70 6.70 7.67
C TYR A 88 10.70 6.15 6.64
N TYR A 89 10.72 4.86 6.36
CA TYR A 89 9.73 4.22 5.47
C TYR A 89 8.33 4.27 6.07
N ILE A 90 8.22 4.03 7.38
CA ILE A 90 6.95 4.13 8.10
C ILE A 90 6.48 5.58 8.17
N GLN A 91 7.36 6.53 8.48
CA GLN A 91 7.03 7.96 8.43
C GLN A 91 6.52 8.37 7.05
N SER A 92 7.21 7.97 5.98
CA SER A 92 6.79 8.21 4.60
C SER A 92 5.42 7.61 4.30
N HIS A 93 5.19 6.36 4.75
CA HIS A 93 3.91 5.67 4.58
C HIS A 93 2.75 6.38 5.30
N ILE A 94 2.95 6.75 6.57
CA ILE A 94 1.94 7.47 7.33
C ILE A 94 1.68 8.85 6.72
N GLN A 95 2.72 9.58 6.28
CA GLN A 95 2.53 10.86 5.57
C GLN A 95 1.68 10.70 4.31
N MET A 96 1.85 9.64 3.53
CA MET A 96 1.01 9.38 2.37
C MET A 96 -0.44 9.06 2.76
N ASN A 97 -0.67 8.30 3.81
CA ASN A 97 -2.00 8.00 4.32
C ASN A 97 -2.71 9.28 4.82
N GLU A 98 -2.02 10.10 5.61
CA GLU A 98 -2.58 11.36 6.11
C GLU A 98 -2.82 12.37 4.97
N TYR A 99 -1.93 12.44 3.99
CA TYR A 99 -2.12 13.29 2.80
C TYR A 99 -3.29 12.81 1.95
N ARG A 100 -3.43 11.49 1.76
CA ARG A 100 -4.62 10.91 1.11
C ARG A 100 -5.90 11.34 1.82
N ASP A 101 -5.95 11.17 3.13
CA ASP A 101 -7.18 11.37 3.91
C ASP A 101 -7.54 12.85 4.08
N ARG A 102 -6.53 13.73 4.21
CA ARG A 102 -6.75 15.17 4.46
C ARG A 102 -6.79 16.04 3.21
N VAL A 103 -6.21 15.57 2.10
CA VAL A 103 -6.08 16.39 0.89
C VAL A 103 -6.72 15.71 -0.31
N ILE A 104 -6.33 14.45 -0.63
CA ILE A 104 -6.74 13.81 -1.88
C ILE A 104 -8.22 13.44 -1.84
N LEU A 105 -8.69 12.73 -0.81
CA LEU A 105 -10.09 12.30 -0.72
C LEU A 105 -11.08 13.47 -0.63
N PRO A 106 -10.83 14.53 0.18
CA PRO A 106 -11.68 15.72 0.18
C PRO A 106 -11.70 16.45 -1.17
N SER A 107 -10.55 16.54 -1.85
CA SER A 107 -10.46 17.16 -3.17
C SER A 107 -11.23 16.35 -4.22
N ALA A 108 -11.11 15.01 -4.20
CA ALA A 108 -11.89 14.13 -5.06
C ALA A 108 -13.40 14.27 -4.79
N THR A 109 -13.81 14.29 -3.51
CA THR A 109 -15.20 14.49 -3.09
C THR A 109 -15.77 15.79 -3.68
N LYS A 110 -15.00 16.89 -3.60
CA LYS A 110 -15.40 18.17 -4.16
C LYS A 110 -15.46 18.14 -5.69
N GLN A 111 -14.47 17.53 -6.34
CA GLN A 111 -14.36 17.50 -7.81
C GLN A 111 -15.49 16.66 -8.44
N TYR A 112 -15.83 15.53 -7.84
CA TYR A 112 -16.81 14.58 -8.38
C TYR A 112 -18.23 14.76 -7.81
N GLY A 113 -18.44 15.69 -6.87
CA GLY A 113 -19.75 16.03 -6.29
C GLY A 113 -20.41 14.90 -5.49
N ARG A 114 -19.63 13.89 -5.08
CA ARG A 114 -20.09 12.76 -4.26
C ARG A 114 -19.05 12.43 -3.19
N HIS A 115 -19.49 11.82 -2.09
CA HIS A 115 -18.57 11.40 -1.03
C HIS A 115 -17.61 10.31 -1.52
N ILE A 116 -16.30 10.58 -1.43
CA ILE A 116 -15.22 9.65 -1.78
C ILE A 116 -14.34 9.46 -0.55
N SER A 117 -14.33 8.24 0.00
CA SER A 117 -13.63 7.85 1.23
C SER A 117 -12.61 6.74 1.04
N THR A 118 -12.56 6.14 -0.16
CA THR A 118 -11.69 5.00 -0.49
C THR A 118 -10.87 5.28 -1.74
N CYS A 119 -9.85 4.47 -1.98
CA CYS A 119 -9.01 4.49 -3.18
C CYS A 119 -8.93 3.10 -3.82
N VAL A 120 -8.54 3.05 -5.08
CA VAL A 120 -8.12 1.83 -5.77
C VAL A 120 -6.60 1.69 -5.60
N LYS A 121 -6.10 0.51 -5.25
CA LYS A 121 -4.67 0.20 -5.22
C LYS A 121 -4.31 -0.76 -6.36
N ILE A 122 -3.27 -0.40 -7.14
CA ILE A 122 -2.72 -1.26 -8.20
C ILE A 122 -1.30 -1.65 -7.80
N LEU A 123 -1.11 -2.96 -7.56
CA LEU A 123 0.12 -3.55 -7.06
C LEU A 123 0.90 -4.18 -8.22
N ASP A 124 2.02 -3.57 -8.60
CA ASP A 124 2.92 -4.07 -9.64
C ASP A 124 3.90 -5.09 -9.08
N MET A 125 3.80 -6.34 -9.53
CA MET A 125 4.70 -7.42 -9.14
C MET A 125 5.91 -7.59 -10.06
N THR A 126 6.12 -6.67 -11.00
CA THR A 126 7.29 -6.70 -11.89
C THR A 126 8.58 -6.81 -11.08
N GLY A 127 9.42 -7.77 -11.43
CA GLY A 127 10.73 -7.94 -10.77
C GLY A 127 10.69 -8.53 -9.36
N LEU A 128 9.54 -9.02 -8.88
CA LEU A 128 9.44 -9.69 -7.58
C LEU A 128 10.42 -10.87 -7.50
N LYS A 129 11.26 -10.86 -6.48
CA LYS A 129 12.31 -11.87 -6.24
C LYS A 129 12.19 -12.43 -4.83
N LEU A 130 12.84 -13.56 -4.58
CA LEU A 130 12.96 -14.17 -3.25
C LEU A 130 13.55 -13.22 -2.20
N SER A 131 14.45 -12.30 -2.61
CA SER A 131 15.03 -11.30 -1.72
C SER A 131 13.99 -10.31 -1.13
N ALA A 132 12.79 -10.24 -1.69
CA ALA A 132 11.70 -9.44 -1.11
C ALA A 132 11.30 -9.92 0.30
N LEU A 133 11.59 -11.17 0.66
CA LEU A 133 11.42 -11.69 2.02
C LEU A 133 12.19 -10.91 3.09
N ASN A 134 13.32 -10.30 2.72
CA ASN A 134 14.11 -9.47 3.64
C ASN A 134 13.31 -8.26 4.14
N GLN A 135 12.25 -7.88 3.42
CA GLN A 135 11.40 -6.72 3.73
C GLN A 135 10.10 -7.11 4.48
N ILE A 136 9.90 -8.41 4.76
CA ILE A 136 8.64 -8.90 5.29
C ILE A 136 8.25 -8.24 6.61
N LYS A 137 9.23 -7.98 7.49
CA LYS A 137 9.01 -7.30 8.77
C LYS A 137 8.49 -5.87 8.60
N LEU A 138 9.07 -5.12 7.65
CA LEU A 138 8.61 -3.78 7.33
C LEU A 138 7.20 -3.80 6.73
N LEU A 139 6.96 -4.70 5.78
CA LEU A 139 5.66 -4.81 5.12
C LEU A 139 4.57 -5.24 6.11
N THR A 140 4.87 -6.14 7.05
CA THR A 140 3.95 -6.52 8.13
C THR A 140 3.66 -5.33 9.05
N ALA A 141 4.68 -4.55 9.43
CA ALA A 141 4.47 -3.35 10.25
C ALA A 141 3.60 -2.31 9.54
N ILE A 142 3.80 -2.09 8.24
CA ILE A 142 2.97 -1.21 7.41
C ILE A 142 1.52 -1.72 7.36
N SER A 143 1.32 -3.02 7.11
CA SER A 143 -0.01 -3.65 7.07
C SER A 143 -0.73 -3.48 8.41
N THR A 144 -0.05 -3.77 9.51
CA THR A 144 -0.63 -3.63 10.87
C THR A 144 -1.03 -2.18 11.18
N ILE A 145 -0.20 -1.20 10.79
CA ILE A 145 -0.54 0.22 10.95
C ILE A 145 -1.78 0.57 10.13
N ASP A 146 -1.87 0.10 8.89
CA ASP A 146 -3.03 0.34 8.03
C ASP A 146 -4.30 -0.29 8.61
N ASP A 147 -4.24 -1.54 9.04
CA ASP A 147 -5.40 -2.27 9.57
C ASP A 147 -5.94 -1.66 10.88
N LEU A 148 -5.05 -1.21 11.75
CA LEU A 148 -5.45 -0.64 13.04
C LEU A 148 -5.87 0.82 12.94
N ASN A 149 -5.23 1.62 12.07
CA ASN A 149 -5.37 3.07 12.11
C ASN A 149 -5.97 3.69 10.85
N TYR A 150 -6.00 2.94 9.73
CA TYR A 150 -6.56 3.39 8.45
C TYR A 150 -7.52 2.34 7.84
N PRO A 151 -8.49 1.82 8.63
CA PRO A 151 -9.36 0.75 8.16
C PRO A 151 -10.22 1.20 6.97
N GLU A 152 -10.57 0.23 6.12
CA GLU A 152 -11.52 0.38 5.00
C GLU A 152 -11.18 1.50 3.98
N LYS A 153 -9.91 1.90 3.87
CA LYS A 153 -9.47 2.94 2.93
C LYS A 153 -9.24 2.44 1.51
N THR A 154 -9.26 1.15 1.27
CA THR A 154 -9.11 0.56 -0.06
C THR A 154 -10.40 -0.10 -0.51
N ASP A 155 -10.89 0.31 -1.68
CA ASP A 155 -12.03 -0.29 -2.37
C ASP A 155 -11.62 -1.63 -2.98
N THR A 156 -10.68 -1.60 -3.91
CA THR A 156 -10.18 -2.79 -4.62
C THR A 156 -8.66 -2.76 -4.74
N TYR A 157 -8.05 -3.94 -4.59
CA TYR A 157 -6.64 -4.20 -4.89
C TYR A 157 -6.56 -4.95 -6.23
N TYR A 158 -5.93 -4.34 -7.23
CA TYR A 158 -5.57 -5.01 -8.48
C TYR A 158 -4.10 -5.41 -8.42
N ILE A 159 -3.82 -6.70 -8.65
CA ILE A 159 -2.45 -7.22 -8.69
C ILE A 159 -2.11 -7.52 -10.14
N VAL A 160 -1.05 -6.92 -10.66
CA VAL A 160 -0.66 -6.99 -12.07
C VAL A 160 0.80 -7.43 -12.23
N ASN A 161 1.17 -7.84 -13.45
CA ASN A 161 2.53 -8.26 -13.80
C ASN A 161 3.08 -9.36 -12.89
N VAL A 162 2.24 -10.32 -12.55
CA VAL A 162 2.56 -11.39 -11.60
C VAL A 162 3.57 -12.38 -12.20
N PRO A 163 4.76 -12.59 -11.59
CA PRO A 163 5.67 -13.64 -12.02
C PRO A 163 5.17 -15.00 -11.50
N TYR A 164 5.69 -16.09 -12.09
CA TYR A 164 5.34 -17.46 -11.71
C TYR A 164 5.44 -17.72 -10.20
N ILE A 165 6.50 -17.22 -9.56
CA ILE A 165 6.72 -17.36 -8.13
C ILE A 165 5.56 -16.79 -7.29
N PHE A 166 4.95 -15.68 -7.72
CA PHE A 166 3.78 -15.11 -7.05
C PHE A 166 2.59 -16.07 -7.10
N SER A 167 2.31 -16.69 -8.24
CA SER A 167 1.18 -17.59 -8.41
C SER A 167 1.23 -18.78 -7.46
N ALA A 168 2.42 -19.32 -7.20
CA ALA A 168 2.61 -20.39 -6.23
C ALA A 168 2.34 -19.92 -4.79
N CYS A 169 2.87 -18.76 -4.40
CA CYS A 169 2.65 -18.16 -3.09
C CYS A 169 1.19 -17.75 -2.89
N TRP A 170 0.54 -17.23 -3.93
CA TRP A 170 -0.85 -16.79 -3.84
C TRP A 170 -1.83 -17.90 -3.47
N LYS A 171 -1.61 -19.12 -4.00
CA LYS A 171 -2.46 -20.28 -3.69
C LYS A 171 -2.47 -20.62 -2.19
N VAL A 172 -1.34 -20.42 -1.50
CA VAL A 172 -1.21 -20.71 -0.06
C VAL A 172 -1.56 -19.54 0.83
N VAL A 173 -1.39 -18.30 0.35
CA VAL A 173 -1.66 -17.08 1.13
C VAL A 173 -3.13 -16.67 1.04
N ARG A 174 -3.77 -16.78 -0.13
CA ARG A 174 -5.16 -16.39 -0.35
C ARG A 174 -6.15 -16.94 0.71
N PRO A 175 -6.08 -18.22 1.12
CA PRO A 175 -6.97 -18.77 2.15
C PRO A 175 -6.75 -18.15 3.54
N LEU A 176 -5.58 -17.58 3.82
CA LEU A 176 -5.23 -16.97 5.10
C LEU A 176 -5.76 -15.53 5.22
N LEU A 177 -6.07 -14.88 4.09
CA LEU A 177 -6.64 -13.55 4.09
C LEU A 177 -8.05 -13.56 4.69
N GLN A 178 -8.37 -12.53 5.46
CA GLN A 178 -9.73 -12.30 5.92
C GLN A 178 -10.67 -12.22 4.71
N GLU A 179 -11.89 -12.73 4.84
CA GLU A 179 -12.85 -12.80 3.73
C GLU A 179 -13.11 -11.42 3.10
N ARG A 180 -13.23 -10.37 3.91
CA ARG A 180 -13.39 -8.99 3.42
C ARG A 180 -12.24 -8.52 2.53
N THR A 181 -10.99 -8.84 2.92
CA THR A 181 -9.79 -8.50 2.13
C THR A 181 -9.73 -9.34 0.87
N ARG A 182 -9.99 -10.64 0.97
CA ARG A 182 -10.00 -11.57 -0.16
C ARG A 182 -10.99 -11.18 -1.25
N LYS A 183 -12.16 -10.66 -0.87
CA LYS A 183 -13.18 -10.16 -1.81
C LYS A 183 -12.75 -8.90 -2.56
N LYS A 184 -11.85 -8.10 -1.97
CA LYS A 184 -11.32 -6.87 -2.58
C LYS A 184 -10.11 -7.10 -3.48
N VAL A 185 -9.50 -8.29 -3.47
CA VAL A 185 -8.27 -8.57 -4.23
C VAL A 185 -8.60 -9.25 -5.56
N GLN A 186 -8.15 -8.65 -6.66
CA GLN A 186 -8.28 -9.14 -8.02
C GLN A 186 -6.89 -9.28 -8.65
N VAL A 187 -6.52 -10.50 -9.06
CA VAL A 187 -5.28 -10.76 -9.78
C VAL A 187 -5.58 -10.74 -11.28
N LEU A 188 -4.93 -9.83 -12.01
CA LEU A 188 -5.16 -9.63 -13.43
C LEU A 188 -4.04 -10.27 -14.25
N ALA A 189 -4.37 -10.75 -15.44
CA ALA A 189 -3.39 -11.29 -16.38
C ALA A 189 -2.48 -10.19 -16.95
N GLY A 190 -1.19 -10.44 -17.03
CA GLY A 190 -0.21 -9.49 -17.55
C GLY A 190 -0.27 -8.14 -16.83
N SER A 191 -0.33 -7.05 -17.61
CA SER A 191 -0.41 -5.68 -17.08
C SER A 191 -1.82 -5.28 -16.62
N GLY A 192 -2.84 -6.12 -16.83
CA GLY A 192 -4.22 -5.82 -16.48
C GLY A 192 -4.86 -4.67 -17.26
N ARG A 193 -4.22 -4.19 -18.33
CA ARG A 193 -4.59 -2.96 -19.08
C ARG A 193 -6.07 -2.93 -19.47
N ASP A 194 -6.55 -3.98 -20.09
CA ASP A 194 -7.91 -4.00 -20.66
C ASP A 194 -8.99 -3.98 -19.56
N GLU A 195 -8.74 -4.68 -18.47
CA GLU A 195 -9.63 -4.68 -17.29
C GLU A 195 -9.62 -3.32 -16.59
N LEU A 196 -8.44 -2.74 -16.42
CA LEU A 196 -8.30 -1.44 -15.77
C LEU A 196 -8.90 -0.30 -16.61
N LEU A 197 -8.85 -0.36 -17.94
CA LEU A 197 -9.51 0.63 -18.81
C LEU A 197 -11.05 0.61 -18.70
N LYS A 198 -11.65 -0.43 -18.14
CA LYS A 198 -13.08 -0.44 -17.84
C LYS A 198 -13.43 0.55 -16.73
N ILE A 199 -12.54 0.74 -15.76
CA ILE A 199 -12.76 1.56 -14.56
C ILE A 199 -12.03 2.91 -14.56
N MET A 200 -11.06 3.13 -15.43
CA MET A 200 -10.30 4.38 -15.53
C MET A 200 -9.96 4.73 -16.97
N ASP A 201 -9.63 5.99 -17.21
CA ASP A 201 -9.14 6.46 -18.51
C ASP A 201 -7.65 6.12 -18.70
N TYR A 202 -7.20 6.07 -19.95
CA TYR A 202 -5.81 5.79 -20.29
C TYR A 202 -4.82 6.76 -19.62
N SER A 203 -5.19 8.01 -19.44
CA SER A 203 -4.38 9.02 -18.74
C SER A 203 -4.11 8.66 -17.28
N SER A 204 -5.09 8.05 -16.61
CA SER A 204 -5.00 7.59 -15.21
C SER A 204 -4.36 6.21 -15.04
N LEU A 205 -4.14 5.48 -16.15
CA LEU A 205 -3.53 4.17 -16.09
C LEU A 205 -2.06 4.30 -15.64
N PRO A 206 -1.57 3.54 -14.64
CA PRO A 206 -0.17 3.57 -14.25
C PRO A 206 0.76 3.22 -15.40
N HIS A 207 1.94 3.83 -15.46
CA HIS A 207 2.90 3.67 -16.56
C HIS A 207 3.27 2.20 -16.82
N PHE A 208 3.37 1.37 -15.79
CA PHE A 208 3.69 -0.07 -15.92
C PHE A 208 2.53 -0.89 -16.50
N CYS A 209 1.30 -0.35 -16.50
CA CYS A 209 0.14 -0.96 -17.16
C CYS A 209 -0.03 -0.49 -18.62
N LYS A 210 0.64 0.60 -19.05
CA LYS A 210 0.57 1.14 -20.41
C LYS A 210 1.45 0.36 -21.40
N ARG A 211 2.44 -0.41 -20.93
CA ARG A 211 3.39 -1.15 -21.77
C ARG A 211 2.71 -2.35 -22.41
N GLU A 212 2.99 -2.56 -23.69
CA GLU A 212 2.63 -3.78 -24.43
C GLU A 212 3.78 -4.79 -24.29
N GLY A 213 3.44 -5.99 -23.80
CA GLY A 213 4.38 -7.12 -23.72
C GLY A 213 5.00 -7.35 -22.34
N SER A 214 5.15 -8.62 -22.01
CA SER A 214 5.80 -9.17 -20.82
C SER A 214 7.32 -8.99 -20.87
N GLY A 215 7.79 -7.74 -20.93
CA GLY A 215 9.22 -7.43 -20.98
C GLY A 215 9.70 -6.83 -19.67
N SER A 216 10.57 -7.54 -18.96
CA SER A 216 11.41 -7.06 -17.87
C SER A 216 12.32 -5.93 -18.38
N SER A 217 11.78 -4.74 -18.59
CA SER A 217 12.58 -3.55 -18.85
C SER A 217 12.66 -2.74 -17.59
N ARG A 218 13.87 -2.71 -17.01
CA ARG A 218 14.29 -1.75 -15.98
C ARG A 218 13.73 -0.39 -16.34
N HIS A 219 13.30 0.38 -15.33
CA HIS A 219 12.84 1.75 -15.47
C HIS A 219 13.63 2.45 -16.59
N SER A 220 12.98 2.65 -17.74
CA SER A 220 13.54 3.50 -18.77
C SER A 220 13.51 4.91 -18.19
N ARG A 221 14.68 5.43 -17.86
CA ARG A 221 14.92 6.81 -17.40
C ARG A 221 14.62 7.86 -18.49
N ASN A 222 13.79 7.52 -19.46
CA ASN A 222 13.26 8.52 -20.38
C ASN A 222 12.19 9.28 -19.63
N GLY A 223 12.54 10.50 -19.18
CA GLY A 223 11.73 11.43 -18.43
C GLY A 223 10.40 11.80 -19.11
N THR A 224 9.48 10.86 -19.13
CA THR A 224 8.08 11.15 -19.39
C THR A 224 7.43 11.45 -18.04
N ASN A 225 6.71 12.56 -17.92
CA ASN A 225 5.87 12.96 -16.78
C ASN A 225 4.85 11.89 -16.34
N ASP A 226 4.89 10.71 -16.93
CA ASP A 226 3.93 9.63 -16.84
C ASP A 226 4.32 8.55 -15.81
N ASP A 227 5.57 8.59 -15.31
CA ASP A 227 6.04 7.68 -14.25
C ASP A 227 5.57 8.16 -12.89
N CYS A 228 4.47 7.58 -12.39
CA CYS A 228 3.90 7.94 -11.09
C CYS A 228 4.82 7.62 -9.88
N PHE A 229 5.91 6.91 -10.07
CA PHE A 229 6.93 6.68 -9.04
C PHE A 229 8.04 7.74 -9.06
N SER A 230 8.19 8.46 -10.16
CA SER A 230 9.21 9.52 -10.29
C SER A 230 8.93 10.66 -9.32
N LEU A 231 9.97 11.19 -8.68
CA LEU A 231 9.86 12.38 -7.84
C LEU A 231 9.47 13.64 -8.63
N ASP A 232 9.65 13.63 -9.95
CA ASP A 232 9.22 14.72 -10.84
C ASP A 232 7.71 14.66 -11.17
N HIS A 233 7.05 13.55 -10.82
CA HIS A 233 5.60 13.43 -11.00
C HIS A 233 4.83 14.39 -10.09
N ALA A 234 3.75 14.98 -10.61
CA ALA A 234 2.97 16.00 -9.92
C ALA A 234 2.53 15.61 -8.51
N PHE A 235 2.16 14.33 -8.30
CA PHE A 235 1.80 13.82 -6.97
C PHE A 235 2.91 14.01 -5.93
N HIS A 236 4.15 13.65 -6.28
CA HIS A 236 5.28 13.74 -5.35
C HIS A 236 5.67 15.20 -5.09
N GLN A 237 5.62 16.03 -6.12
CA GLN A 237 5.89 17.47 -5.99
C GLN A 237 4.85 18.15 -5.09
N GLN A 238 3.58 17.83 -5.25
CA GLN A 238 2.50 18.35 -4.41
C GLN A 238 2.62 17.89 -2.96
N LEU A 239 2.86 16.58 -2.73
CA LEU A 239 3.06 16.03 -1.39
C LEU A 239 4.26 16.69 -0.69
N TYR A 240 5.41 16.78 -1.37
CA TYR A 240 6.60 17.40 -0.81
C TYR A 240 6.39 18.88 -0.47
N SER A 241 5.80 19.64 -1.40
CA SER A 241 5.49 21.06 -1.20
C SER A 241 4.48 21.26 -0.06
N TYR A 242 3.47 20.39 0.04
CA TYR A 242 2.50 20.43 1.12
C TYR A 242 3.14 20.20 2.47
N VAL A 243 3.96 19.13 2.61
CA VAL A 243 4.66 18.83 3.88
C VAL A 243 5.61 19.96 4.26
N LYS A 244 6.34 20.53 3.31
CA LYS A 244 7.22 21.67 3.55
C LYS A 244 6.44 22.89 4.03
N HIS A 245 5.35 23.23 3.36
CA HIS A 245 4.51 24.36 3.73
C HIS A 245 3.88 24.18 5.12
N GLN A 246 3.40 22.96 5.46
CA GLN A 246 2.88 22.69 6.80
C GLN A 246 3.96 22.83 7.89
N ALA A 247 5.19 22.45 7.60
CA ALA A 247 6.31 22.63 8.52
C ALA A 247 6.64 24.12 8.76
N GLU A 248 6.52 24.97 7.73
CA GLU A 248 6.73 26.43 7.80
C GLU A 248 5.63 27.14 8.62
N LEU A 249 4.39 26.61 8.60
CA LEU A 249 3.27 27.17 9.37
C LEU A 249 3.33 26.82 10.87
N MET A 250 4.07 25.79 11.24
CA MET A 250 4.27 25.47 12.64
C MET A 250 5.39 26.33 13.19
N GLU A 251 5.11 27.19 14.18
CA GLU A 251 6.14 27.92 14.92
C GLU A 251 7.19 26.94 15.44
N PRO A 252 8.48 27.25 15.27
CA PRO A 252 9.56 26.38 15.72
C PRO A 252 9.63 26.39 17.25
N THR A 253 8.75 25.64 17.92
CA THR A 253 8.72 25.51 19.37
C THR A 253 9.92 24.72 19.91
N THR A 254 10.68 24.04 19.05
CA THR A 254 11.97 23.42 19.35
C THR A 254 12.76 23.18 18.04
N PRO A 255 14.10 23.27 18.04
CA PRO A 255 14.88 22.83 16.88
C PRO A 255 14.47 21.41 16.55
N ILE A 256 14.11 21.15 15.29
CA ILE A 256 13.82 19.81 14.80
C ILE A 256 15.10 19.02 15.06
N LYS A 257 15.08 18.18 16.10
CA LYS A 257 16.20 17.24 16.31
C LYS A 257 16.28 16.41 15.05
N GLN A 258 17.44 16.40 14.41
CA GLN A 258 17.76 15.47 13.35
C GLN A 258 17.53 14.05 13.90
N GLY A 259 16.45 13.42 13.49
CA GLY A 259 16.08 12.10 13.93
C GLY A 259 14.82 11.65 13.22
N SER A 260 14.76 10.35 12.93
CA SER A 260 13.55 9.72 12.43
C SER A 260 12.40 9.94 13.41
N PHE A 261 11.22 10.11 12.88
CA PHE A 261 10.01 10.08 13.66
C PHE A 261 9.82 8.62 14.14
N HIS A 262 10.03 8.38 15.43
CA HIS A 262 9.83 7.06 16.01
C HIS A 262 8.34 6.88 16.26
N VAL A 263 7.73 6.01 15.48
CA VAL A 263 6.40 5.47 15.75
C VAL A 263 6.59 4.15 16.46
N ASP A 264 5.91 3.97 17.58
CA ASP A 264 5.85 2.66 18.22
C ASP A 264 5.13 1.69 17.28
N PHE A 265 5.81 0.60 16.91
CA PHE A 265 5.25 -0.43 16.06
C PHE A 265 4.29 -1.28 16.88
N PRO A 266 3.02 -1.37 16.48
CA PRO A 266 2.14 -2.34 17.12
C PRO A 266 2.67 -3.76 16.87
N GLU A 267 2.43 -4.64 17.84
CA GLU A 267 2.67 -6.07 17.65
C GLU A 267 1.93 -6.55 16.38
N PRO A 268 2.58 -7.35 15.53
CA PRO A 268 1.94 -7.87 14.32
C PRO A 268 0.65 -8.61 14.66
N ASN A 269 -0.41 -8.35 13.91
CA ASN A 269 -1.62 -9.15 14.01
C ASN A 269 -1.26 -10.64 13.79
N PRO A 270 -1.75 -11.58 14.61
CA PRO A 270 -1.46 -13.00 14.46
C PRO A 270 -1.75 -13.56 13.05
N ALA A 271 -2.75 -13.02 12.35
CA ALA A 271 -3.04 -13.39 10.97
C ALA A 271 -1.94 -12.93 10.01
N ASP A 272 -1.43 -11.70 10.16
CA ASP A 272 -0.34 -11.16 9.34
C ASP A 272 0.97 -11.89 9.62
N ALA A 273 1.26 -12.21 10.88
CA ALA A 273 2.41 -13.02 11.25
C ALA A 273 2.38 -14.40 10.57
N LYS A 274 1.21 -15.06 10.58
CA LYS A 274 1.02 -16.35 9.91
C LYS A 274 1.16 -16.25 8.38
N ILE A 275 0.67 -15.17 7.76
CA ILE A 275 0.86 -14.91 6.33
C ILE A 275 2.35 -14.75 6.03
N ALA A 276 3.07 -13.97 6.85
CA ALA A 276 4.50 -13.75 6.71
C ALA A 276 5.31 -15.05 6.81
N GLU A 277 5.04 -15.89 7.80
CA GLU A 277 5.69 -17.21 7.98
C GLU A 277 5.40 -18.14 6.79
N THR A 278 4.14 -18.17 6.33
CA THR A 278 3.72 -19.00 5.19
C THR A 278 4.43 -18.55 3.91
N LEU A 279 4.49 -17.25 3.65
CA LEU A 279 5.25 -16.69 2.53
C LEU A 279 6.72 -17.09 2.61
N GLN A 280 7.36 -16.91 3.76
CA GLN A 280 8.76 -17.26 3.96
C GLN A 280 9.02 -18.75 3.68
N SER A 281 8.16 -19.64 4.18
CA SER A 281 8.27 -21.08 3.97
C SER A 281 8.12 -21.47 2.50
N GLU A 282 7.12 -20.92 1.81
CA GLU A 282 6.89 -21.21 0.39
C GLU A 282 8.00 -20.66 -0.52
N PHE A 283 8.50 -19.47 -0.24
CA PHE A 283 9.63 -18.91 -0.98
C PHE A 283 10.91 -19.74 -0.78
N GLN A 284 11.18 -20.23 0.45
CA GLN A 284 12.31 -21.13 0.70
C GLN A 284 12.16 -22.43 -0.07
N ARG A 285 10.96 -23.04 -0.06
CA ARG A 285 10.67 -24.24 -0.83
C ARG A 285 10.90 -24.08 -2.33
N LEU A 286 10.43 -22.96 -2.89
CA LEU A 286 10.62 -22.64 -4.31
C LEU A 286 12.08 -22.32 -4.63
N GLY A 287 12.82 -21.68 -3.73
CA GLY A 287 14.25 -21.41 -3.87
C GLY A 287 15.09 -22.68 -3.95
N ILE A 288 14.78 -23.67 -3.14
CA ILE A 288 15.44 -24.98 -3.15
C ILE A 288 15.11 -25.74 -4.45
N GLN A 289 13.87 -25.71 -4.92
CA GLN A 289 13.48 -26.40 -6.15
C GLN A 289 14.12 -25.78 -7.40
N ASN A 290 14.25 -24.45 -7.47
CA ASN A 290 14.89 -23.76 -8.59
C ASN A 290 16.42 -23.90 -8.62
N GLY A 291 17.05 -24.28 -7.49
CA GLY A 291 18.45 -24.68 -7.43
C GLY A 291 18.74 -26.04 -8.06
N LEU A 292 17.71 -26.84 -8.32
CA LEU A 292 17.80 -28.20 -8.88
C LEU A 292 17.32 -28.32 -10.33
N SER A 293 16.70 -27.27 -10.92
CA SER A 293 16.23 -27.32 -12.32
C SER A 293 16.42 -25.98 -13.06
N ASN A 294 17.49 -25.88 -13.82
CA ASN A 294 17.58 -24.93 -14.94
C ASN A 294 16.84 -25.54 -16.13
N SER A 295 15.60 -25.14 -16.36
CA SER A 295 14.95 -25.24 -17.69
C SER A 295 13.73 -24.30 -17.76
N PRO A 296 13.60 -23.51 -18.82
CA PRO A 296 12.46 -22.63 -19.02
C PRO A 296 11.40 -23.37 -19.86
N ASP A 297 10.35 -23.84 -19.26
CA ASP A 297 9.17 -24.29 -19.99
C ASP A 297 7.98 -23.39 -19.73
N ASN A 298 7.46 -22.86 -20.85
CA ASN A 298 6.23 -22.10 -20.95
C ASN A 298 5.04 -22.95 -20.51
N VAL A 299 4.38 -22.58 -19.42
CA VAL A 299 3.10 -23.18 -19.02
C VAL A 299 2.04 -22.11 -18.95
N ASN A 300 1.07 -22.20 -19.85
CA ASN A 300 -0.19 -21.45 -19.75
C ASN A 300 -0.97 -21.94 -18.53
N ILE A 301 -1.24 -21.04 -17.59
CA ILE A 301 -2.03 -21.36 -16.39
C ILE A 301 -3.34 -20.58 -16.47
N SER A 302 -4.46 -21.32 -16.55
CA SER A 302 -5.80 -20.78 -16.25
C SER A 302 -5.92 -20.60 -14.75
N ILE A 303 -6.31 -19.41 -14.32
CA ILE A 303 -6.56 -19.05 -12.92
C ILE A 303 -8.08 -19.09 -12.73
N ASP A 304 -8.59 -20.18 -12.15
CA ASP A 304 -9.97 -20.28 -11.65
C ASP A 304 -10.06 -19.77 -10.20
#